data_c31e1b1bfaaf18419e7276bf433adb70
#
_entry.id   c31e1b1bfaaf18419e7276bf433adb70
#
_cell.length_a   1.000
_cell.length_b   1.000
_cell.length_c   1.000
_cell.angle_alpha   90.00
_cell.angle_beta   90.00
_cell.angle_gamma   90.00
#
_symmetry.space_group_name_H-M   'P 1'
#
loop_
_entity.id
_entity.type
_entity.pdbx_description
1 polymer ?
#
loop_
_entity_poly.entity_id
_entity_poly.type
_entity_poly.pdbx_seq_one_letter_code
_entity_poly.pdbx_strand_id
1 'polypeptide(L)'
;MFRIESLRKAEWRVSPAWTAAVWVAISAGFGSAVPASAGECEIPVAAAPALAAQTPDARLRFISQTLRQTARSERRYAVGWSLVYTGLAGGTWLFVPLSSDPRQYVESAFNTGTSLLAALLVVIPPIGVIRDQQRMERLLLQQGTGDVRCTVLAESERLLLHAADSQERARNALAHIGNVAVNVGLGLVLGYGLDRPQGAAVNTSIGIVLGELMIATRPRQALRSLERYRIGNLQPESETLT
;
A
#
# COMPACT_ATOMS: atom_id res chain seq x y z
N MET A 1 38.95 -26.07 16.29
CA MET A 1 39.59 -24.76 16.43
C MET A 1 39.72 -24.17 15.05
N PHE A 2 38.64 -23.53 14.55
CA PHE A 2 38.55 -23.02 13.18
C PHE A 2 39.06 -21.57 13.14
N ARG A 3 39.98 -21.34 12.21
CA ARG A 3 40.72 -20.08 12.03
C ARG A 3 39.82 -19.00 11.41
N ILE A 4 39.39 -18.02 12.21
CA ILE A 4 38.51 -16.87 11.83
C ILE A 4 39.28 -15.77 11.04
N GLU A 5 40.48 -16.03 10.58
CA GLU A 5 41.32 -14.98 9.96
C GLU A 5 41.04 -14.65 8.50
N SER A 6 40.23 -15.45 7.77
CA SER A 6 39.99 -15.21 6.33
C SER A 6 38.85 -14.22 6.00
N LEU A 7 38.07 -13.80 6.98
CA LEU A 7 36.91 -12.91 6.74
C LEU A 7 37.22 -11.41 6.82
N ARG A 8 38.46 -11.02 7.14
CA ARG A 8 38.82 -9.61 7.37
C ARG A 8 39.26 -8.82 6.13
N LYS A 9 39.21 -9.38 4.93
CA LYS A 9 39.69 -8.70 3.69
C LYS A 9 38.64 -8.44 2.61
N ALA A 10 37.38 -8.63 2.89
CA ALA A 10 36.32 -8.14 1.99
C ALA A 10 35.96 -6.70 2.39
N GLU A 11 36.78 -5.73 1.96
CA GLU A 11 36.37 -4.33 2.00
C GLU A 11 35.22 -4.13 1.00
N TRP A 12 33.98 -4.20 1.51
CA TRP A 12 32.77 -3.86 0.79
C TRP A 12 32.79 -2.35 0.50
N ARG A 13 33.39 -1.94 -0.62
CA ARG A 13 33.15 -0.60 -1.16
C ARG A 13 31.74 -0.59 -1.75
N VAL A 14 30.76 -0.29 -0.90
CA VAL A 14 29.43 0.06 -1.37
C VAL A 14 29.54 1.39 -2.10
N SER A 15 29.43 1.36 -3.43
CA SER A 15 29.42 2.58 -4.24
C SER A 15 28.21 3.42 -3.86
N PRO A 16 28.37 4.73 -3.57
CA PRO A 16 27.26 5.61 -3.17
C PRO A 16 26.19 5.83 -4.26
N ALA A 17 26.39 5.27 -5.46
CA ALA A 17 25.43 5.39 -6.56
C ALA A 17 24.11 4.60 -6.33
N TRP A 18 24.08 3.62 -5.43
CA TRP A 18 22.89 2.79 -5.22
C TRP A 18 21.90 3.39 -4.23
N THR A 19 22.34 4.31 -3.36
CA THR A 19 21.43 4.96 -2.39
C THR A 19 20.56 6.05 -3.02
N ALA A 20 20.93 6.60 -4.18
CA ALA A 20 20.17 7.66 -4.87
C ALA A 20 18.95 7.12 -5.65
N ALA A 21 18.96 5.86 -6.11
CA ALA A 21 17.92 5.33 -6.98
C ALA A 21 16.60 5.01 -6.28
N VAL A 22 16.61 4.77 -4.96
CA VAL A 22 15.42 4.39 -4.19
C VAL A 22 14.60 5.61 -3.75
N TRP A 23 15.20 6.81 -3.68
CA TRP A 23 14.54 8.02 -3.17
C TRP A 23 13.76 8.83 -4.21
N VAL A 24 14.01 8.64 -5.51
CA VAL A 24 13.38 9.46 -6.58
C VAL A 24 11.91 9.10 -6.85
N ALA A 25 11.44 7.93 -6.42
CA ALA A 25 10.08 7.48 -6.72
C ALA A 25 9.00 7.99 -5.73
N ILE A 26 9.36 8.68 -4.64
CA ILE A 26 8.42 9.04 -3.55
C ILE A 26 7.95 10.50 -3.60
N SER A 27 8.58 11.38 -4.39
CA SER A 27 8.40 12.84 -4.26
C SER A 27 7.57 13.54 -5.34
N ALA A 28 6.89 12.85 -6.25
CA ALA A 28 6.07 13.49 -7.28
C ALA A 28 4.57 13.36 -6.98
N GLY A 29 3.99 14.32 -6.29
CA GLY A 29 2.54 14.34 -6.13
C GLY A 29 1.95 15.31 -5.11
N PHE A 30 2.52 16.49 -4.89
CA PHE A 30 1.80 17.54 -4.18
C PHE A 30 1.06 18.43 -5.20
N GLY A 31 -0.21 18.10 -5.42
CA GLY A 31 -1.13 18.92 -6.21
C GLY A 31 -1.47 20.22 -5.49
N SER A 32 -1.41 21.31 -6.23
CA SER A 32 -1.73 22.68 -5.81
C SER A 32 -3.16 22.78 -5.30
N ALA A 33 -3.34 23.39 -4.14
CA ALA A 33 -4.65 23.74 -3.60
C ALA A 33 -5.28 24.87 -4.45
N VAL A 34 -6.42 24.58 -5.07
CA VAL A 34 -7.27 25.58 -5.72
C VAL A 34 -8.15 26.20 -4.63
N PRO A 35 -8.25 27.55 -4.53
CA PRO A 35 -9.13 28.19 -3.55
C PRO A 35 -10.60 27.92 -3.92
N ALA A 36 -11.39 27.49 -2.94
CA ALA A 36 -12.82 27.29 -3.07
C ALA A 36 -13.54 28.64 -3.01
N SER A 37 -14.28 29.01 -4.06
CA SER A 37 -15.21 30.11 -4.06
C SER A 37 -16.49 29.74 -3.29
N ALA A 38 -16.93 30.64 -2.41
CA ALA A 38 -18.12 30.48 -1.61
C ALA A 38 -19.39 30.64 -2.49
N GLY A 39 -20.18 29.60 -2.60
CA GLY A 39 -21.49 29.64 -3.25
C GLY A 39 -21.92 28.24 -3.64
N GLU A 40 -23.06 27.77 -3.14
CA GLU A 40 -23.69 26.46 -3.33
C GLU A 40 -22.70 25.30 -3.36
N CYS A 41 -22.93 24.23 -2.57
CA CYS A 41 -21.99 23.08 -2.52
C CYS A 41 -21.70 22.61 -3.96
N GLU A 42 -20.56 23.03 -4.51
CA GLU A 42 -20.20 22.79 -5.91
C GLU A 42 -20.15 21.29 -6.15
N ILE A 43 -20.99 20.83 -7.05
CA ILE A 43 -21.05 19.43 -7.40
C ILE A 43 -19.89 19.19 -8.37
N PRO A 44 -19.04 18.18 -8.17
CA PRO A 44 -17.98 17.87 -9.11
C PRO A 44 -18.57 17.77 -10.52
N VAL A 45 -17.99 18.50 -11.48
CA VAL A 45 -18.49 18.68 -12.88
C VAL A 45 -18.77 17.34 -13.60
N ALA A 46 -18.25 16.22 -13.11
CA ALA A 46 -18.43 14.87 -13.64
C ALA A 46 -19.48 14.03 -12.90
N ALA A 47 -20.27 14.63 -11.98
CA ALA A 47 -21.29 13.89 -11.24
C ALA A 47 -22.60 13.77 -12.05
N ALA A 48 -23.23 12.60 -11.98
CA ALA A 48 -24.55 12.42 -12.58
C ALA A 48 -25.60 13.31 -11.89
N PRO A 49 -26.66 13.76 -12.60
CA PRO A 49 -27.74 14.56 -12.03
C PRO A 49 -28.37 13.92 -10.77
N ALA A 50 -28.35 12.60 -10.68
CA ALA A 50 -28.83 11.86 -9.51
C ALA A 50 -28.04 12.15 -8.23
N LEU A 51 -26.76 12.50 -8.31
CA LEU A 51 -25.98 12.93 -7.16
C LEU A 51 -26.37 14.34 -6.71
N ALA A 52 -26.71 15.22 -7.65
CA ALA A 52 -27.20 16.56 -7.35
C ALA A 52 -28.52 16.56 -6.56
N ALA A 53 -29.36 15.54 -6.79
CA ALA A 53 -30.61 15.36 -6.05
C ALA A 53 -30.42 14.82 -4.63
N GLN A 54 -29.22 14.37 -4.26
CA GLN A 54 -28.91 13.82 -2.93
C GLN A 54 -28.63 14.94 -1.92
N THR A 55 -29.18 14.79 -0.71
CA THR A 55 -28.91 15.75 0.36
C THR A 55 -27.44 15.71 0.80
N PRO A 56 -26.83 16.82 1.22
CA PRO A 56 -25.47 16.85 1.76
C PRO A 56 -25.24 15.84 2.87
N ASP A 57 -26.23 15.61 3.73
CA ASP A 57 -26.15 14.64 4.83
C ASP A 57 -26.11 13.20 4.34
N ALA A 58 -26.85 12.86 3.30
CA ALA A 58 -26.78 11.53 2.69
C ALA A 58 -25.40 11.27 2.08
N ARG A 59 -24.86 12.29 1.40
CA ARG A 59 -23.52 12.23 0.80
C ARG A 59 -22.44 12.07 1.87
N LEU A 60 -22.45 12.86 2.94
CA LEU A 60 -21.51 12.79 4.05
C LEU A 60 -21.57 11.43 4.76
N ARG A 61 -22.79 10.91 5.02
CA ARG A 61 -22.96 9.58 5.63
C ARG A 61 -22.36 8.49 4.75
N PHE A 62 -22.64 8.51 3.45
CA PHE A 62 -22.07 7.55 2.51
C PHE A 62 -20.54 7.57 2.52
N ILE A 63 -19.92 8.77 2.40
CA ILE A 63 -18.47 8.94 2.38
C ILE A 63 -17.86 8.44 3.70
N SER A 64 -18.43 8.83 4.84
CA SER A 64 -17.90 8.41 6.15
C SER A 64 -17.96 6.90 6.35
N GLN A 65 -19.06 6.25 5.94
CA GLN A 65 -19.16 4.79 5.99
C GLN A 65 -18.16 4.13 5.06
N THR A 66 -18.03 4.63 3.83
CA THR A 66 -17.06 4.12 2.85
C THR A 66 -15.62 4.20 3.37
N LEU A 67 -15.21 5.35 3.91
CA LEU A 67 -13.85 5.51 4.44
C LEU A 67 -13.58 4.58 5.64
N ARG A 68 -14.57 4.43 6.55
CA ARG A 68 -14.46 3.48 7.66
C ARG A 68 -14.31 2.03 7.18
N GLN A 69 -15.13 1.62 6.22
CA GLN A 69 -15.05 0.27 5.66
C GLN A 69 -13.74 0.05 4.90
N THR A 70 -13.32 1.04 4.10
CA THR A 70 -12.04 0.99 3.38
C THR A 70 -10.88 0.86 4.35
N ALA A 71 -10.83 1.66 5.41
CA ALA A 71 -9.77 1.57 6.43
C ALA A 71 -9.74 0.22 7.13
N ARG A 72 -10.92 -0.38 7.42
CA ARG A 72 -10.99 -1.73 8.00
C ARG A 72 -10.46 -2.80 7.04
N SER A 73 -10.86 -2.74 5.77
CA SER A 73 -10.42 -3.70 4.75
C SER A 73 -8.92 -3.59 4.49
N GLU A 74 -8.37 -2.38 4.36
CA GLU A 74 -6.94 -2.14 4.20
C GLU A 74 -6.14 -2.62 5.43
N ARG A 75 -6.66 -2.42 6.64
CA ARG A 75 -6.03 -2.94 7.86
C ARG A 75 -6.00 -4.46 7.90
N ARG A 76 -7.12 -5.11 7.57
CA ARG A 76 -7.17 -6.59 7.50
C ARG A 76 -6.21 -7.14 6.46
N TYR A 77 -6.18 -6.53 5.30
CA TYR A 77 -5.24 -6.84 4.22
C TYR A 77 -3.78 -6.71 4.70
N ALA A 78 -3.41 -5.58 5.30
CA ALA A 78 -2.06 -5.35 5.80
C ALA A 78 -1.66 -6.35 6.88
N VAL A 79 -2.54 -6.63 7.85
CA VAL A 79 -2.28 -7.63 8.89
C VAL A 79 -2.12 -9.02 8.28
N GLY A 80 -3.00 -9.42 7.36
CA GLY A 80 -2.92 -10.73 6.69
C GLY A 80 -1.59 -10.92 5.96
N TRP A 81 -1.19 -9.97 5.11
CA TRP A 81 0.06 -10.05 4.38
C TRP A 81 1.30 -9.91 5.28
N SER A 82 1.25 -9.07 6.32
CA SER A 82 2.34 -9.00 7.30
C SER A 82 2.55 -10.33 8.01
N LEU A 83 1.47 -11.05 8.35
CA LEU A 83 1.57 -12.40 8.93
C LEU A 83 2.18 -13.39 7.94
N VAL A 84 1.82 -13.33 6.64
CA VAL A 84 2.42 -14.18 5.60
C VAL A 84 3.93 -13.94 5.53
N TYR A 85 4.36 -12.68 5.39
CA TYR A 85 5.79 -12.36 5.28
C TYR A 85 6.57 -12.63 6.57
N THR A 86 5.98 -12.37 7.73
CA THR A 86 6.60 -12.71 9.02
C THR A 86 6.72 -14.23 9.20
N GLY A 87 5.70 -14.98 8.77
CA GLY A 87 5.73 -16.44 8.75
C GLY A 87 6.82 -16.98 7.84
N LEU A 88 7.00 -16.41 6.65
CA LEU A 88 8.09 -16.75 5.74
C LEU A 88 9.46 -16.44 6.35
N ALA A 89 9.61 -15.26 6.96
CA ALA A 89 10.84 -14.88 7.66
C ALA A 89 11.17 -15.84 8.82
N GLY A 90 10.19 -16.18 9.64
CA GLY A 90 10.35 -17.14 10.73
C GLY A 90 10.64 -18.55 10.22
N GLY A 91 9.95 -18.99 9.17
CA GLY A 91 10.19 -20.29 8.53
C GLY A 91 11.62 -20.42 8.02
N THR A 92 12.12 -19.43 7.27
CA THR A 92 13.49 -19.46 6.77
C THR A 92 14.52 -19.48 7.92
N TRP A 93 14.25 -18.73 9.00
CA TRP A 93 15.13 -18.69 10.17
C TRP A 93 15.17 -20.00 10.95
N LEU A 94 14.06 -20.72 11.06
CA LEU A 94 13.99 -22.01 11.75
C LEU A 94 14.80 -23.11 11.06
N PHE A 95 15.01 -23.03 9.75
CA PHE A 95 15.83 -24.00 9.01
C PHE A 95 17.33 -23.71 9.07
N VAL A 96 17.75 -22.53 9.49
CA VAL A 96 19.17 -22.15 9.61
C VAL A 96 19.97 -23.09 10.51
N PRO A 97 19.51 -23.44 11.74
CA PRO A 97 20.27 -24.32 12.63
C PRO A 97 20.39 -25.77 12.13
N LEU A 98 19.53 -26.17 11.19
CA LEU A 98 19.51 -27.52 10.62
C LEU A 98 20.50 -27.68 9.46
N SER A 99 21.09 -26.57 9.02
CA SER A 99 22.06 -26.55 7.93
C SER A 99 23.49 -26.53 8.45
N SER A 100 24.29 -27.45 7.97
CA SER A 100 25.75 -27.47 8.20
C SER A 100 26.55 -26.60 7.21
N ASP A 101 25.88 -26.04 6.17
CA ASP A 101 26.52 -25.20 5.15
C ASP A 101 26.45 -23.71 5.52
N PRO A 102 27.60 -23.02 5.75
CA PRO A 102 27.65 -21.59 6.01
C PRO A 102 27.01 -20.72 4.91
N ARG A 103 26.98 -21.21 3.67
CA ARG A 103 26.34 -20.50 2.56
C ARG A 103 24.82 -20.48 2.67
N GLN A 104 24.22 -21.55 3.18
CA GLN A 104 22.79 -21.60 3.47
C GLN A 104 22.40 -20.59 4.57
N TYR A 105 23.28 -20.36 5.54
CA TYR A 105 23.06 -19.34 6.55
C TYR A 105 22.91 -17.94 5.92
N VAL A 106 23.81 -17.56 5.01
CA VAL A 106 23.77 -16.26 4.33
C VAL A 106 22.50 -16.11 3.48
N GLU A 107 22.12 -17.16 2.74
CA GLU A 107 20.87 -17.16 1.97
C GLU A 107 19.63 -17.03 2.85
N SER A 108 19.57 -17.76 3.95
CA SER A 108 18.45 -17.68 4.89
C SER A 108 18.37 -16.32 5.58
N ALA A 109 19.50 -15.74 5.96
CA ALA A 109 19.55 -14.38 6.53
C ALA A 109 19.07 -13.34 5.50
N PHE A 110 19.47 -13.45 4.23
CA PHE A 110 19.00 -12.60 3.15
C PHE A 110 17.49 -12.72 2.96
N ASN A 111 16.95 -13.93 2.89
CA ASN A 111 15.52 -14.20 2.71
C ASN A 111 14.69 -13.72 3.91
N THR A 112 15.20 -13.91 5.11
CA THR A 112 14.58 -13.37 6.34
C THR A 112 14.53 -11.84 6.28
N GLY A 113 15.63 -11.19 5.96
CA GLY A 113 15.73 -9.74 5.86
C GLY A 113 14.78 -9.16 4.81
N THR A 114 14.72 -9.76 3.61
CA THR A 114 13.82 -9.32 2.53
C THR A 114 12.35 -9.55 2.87
N SER A 115 12.01 -10.65 3.54
CA SER A 115 10.64 -10.93 4.01
C SER A 115 10.20 -9.96 5.10
N LEU A 116 11.06 -9.62 6.07
CA LEU A 116 10.75 -8.60 7.08
C LEU A 116 10.59 -7.22 6.46
N LEU A 117 11.43 -6.86 5.48
CA LEU A 117 11.27 -5.62 4.73
C LEU A 117 9.93 -5.58 3.99
N ALA A 118 9.54 -6.67 3.34
CA ALA A 118 8.25 -6.78 2.68
C ALA A 118 7.09 -6.65 3.67
N ALA A 119 7.17 -7.28 4.86
CA ALA A 119 6.18 -7.12 5.93
C ALA A 119 6.01 -5.65 6.35
N LEU A 120 7.11 -4.91 6.49
CA LEU A 120 7.11 -3.48 6.80
C LEU A 120 6.46 -2.65 5.67
N LEU A 121 6.84 -2.90 4.43
CA LEU A 121 6.34 -2.16 3.26
C LEU A 121 4.84 -2.35 3.04
N VAL A 122 4.26 -3.48 3.45
CA VAL A 122 2.81 -3.73 3.38
C VAL A 122 2.02 -2.84 4.36
N VAL A 123 2.61 -2.43 5.47
CA VAL A 123 1.92 -1.60 6.49
C VAL A 123 1.87 -0.12 6.10
N ILE A 124 2.79 0.36 5.25
CA ILE A 124 2.89 1.78 4.91
C ILE A 124 1.66 2.32 4.16
N PRO A 125 1.15 1.68 3.07
CA PRO A 125 0.02 2.21 2.31
C PRO A 125 -1.29 2.38 3.11
N PRO A 126 -1.69 1.44 4.00
CA PRO A 126 -2.89 1.60 4.81
C PRO A 126 -2.87 2.80 5.74
N ILE A 127 -1.68 3.29 6.13
CA ILE A 127 -1.55 4.45 7.02
C ILE A 127 -2.20 5.69 6.40
N GLY A 128 -2.09 5.89 5.08
CA GLY A 128 -2.75 6.98 4.37
C GLY A 128 -4.27 6.93 4.54
N VAL A 129 -4.88 5.81 4.21
CA VAL A 129 -6.34 5.61 4.30
C VAL A 129 -6.86 5.71 5.75
N ILE A 130 -6.08 5.22 6.72
CA ILE A 130 -6.43 5.35 8.15
C ILE A 130 -6.40 6.81 8.58
N ARG A 131 -5.43 7.60 8.12
CA ARG A 131 -5.37 9.06 8.37
C ARG A 131 -6.55 9.78 7.72
N ASP A 132 -6.95 9.40 6.51
CA ASP A 132 -8.10 9.98 5.82
C ASP A 132 -9.39 9.70 6.61
N GLN A 133 -9.58 8.48 7.13
CA GLN A 133 -10.68 8.15 8.02
C GLN A 133 -10.68 9.03 9.28
N GLN A 134 -9.54 9.16 9.95
CA GLN A 134 -9.43 9.99 11.15
C GLN A 134 -9.70 11.48 10.85
N ARG A 135 -9.26 11.96 9.67
CA ARG A 135 -9.54 13.31 9.22
C ARG A 135 -11.03 13.51 8.96
N MET A 136 -11.68 12.54 8.32
CA MET A 136 -13.14 12.54 8.13
C MET A 136 -13.90 12.60 9.46
N GLU A 137 -13.49 11.83 10.45
CA GLU A 137 -14.13 11.85 11.78
C GLU A 137 -13.99 13.22 12.45
N ARG A 138 -12.85 13.87 12.33
CA ARG A 138 -12.65 15.25 12.82
C ARG A 138 -13.53 16.27 12.09
N LEU A 139 -13.67 16.14 10.77
CA LEU A 139 -14.55 16.99 9.97
C LEU A 139 -16.01 16.85 10.40
N LEU A 140 -16.46 15.62 10.69
CA LEU A 140 -17.82 15.39 11.19
C LEU A 140 -18.09 16.04 12.55
N LEU A 141 -17.08 16.17 13.42
CA LEU A 141 -17.21 16.88 14.69
C LEU A 141 -17.30 18.41 14.52
N GLN A 142 -16.84 18.93 13.39
CA GLN A 142 -16.87 20.35 13.06
C GLN A 142 -18.13 20.75 12.28
N GLN A 143 -19.08 19.82 12.08
CA GLN A 143 -20.31 20.09 11.33
C GLN A 143 -21.08 21.26 11.93
N GLY A 144 -21.05 22.38 11.23
CA GLY A 144 -21.91 23.55 11.45
C GLY A 144 -23.10 23.54 10.52
N THR A 145 -23.80 24.68 10.46
CA THR A 145 -24.88 24.95 9.49
C THR A 145 -24.37 25.81 8.32
N GLY A 146 -25.00 25.72 7.16
CA GLY A 146 -24.69 26.57 6.01
C GLY A 146 -23.33 26.31 5.35
N ASP A 147 -22.54 27.34 5.11
CA ASP A 147 -21.28 27.30 4.34
C ASP A 147 -20.24 26.34 4.91
N VAL A 148 -20.23 26.15 6.24
CA VAL A 148 -19.33 25.16 6.89
C VAL A 148 -19.65 23.76 6.42
N ARG A 149 -20.93 23.44 6.20
CA ARG A 149 -21.35 22.11 5.73
C ARG A 149 -20.87 21.82 4.30
N CYS A 150 -20.91 22.82 3.42
CA CYS A 150 -20.40 22.67 2.05
C CYS A 150 -18.89 22.45 2.03
N THR A 151 -18.15 23.15 2.87
CA THR A 151 -16.70 22.99 3.00
C THR A 151 -16.34 21.57 3.52
N VAL A 152 -17.08 21.10 4.55
CA VAL A 152 -16.90 19.74 5.09
C VAL A 152 -17.22 18.69 4.02
N LEU A 153 -18.28 18.88 3.23
CA LEU A 153 -18.64 17.97 2.14
C LEU A 153 -17.54 17.92 1.07
N ALA A 154 -17.09 19.08 0.59
CA ALA A 154 -16.04 19.16 -0.44
C ALA A 154 -14.73 18.48 0.01
N GLU A 155 -14.32 18.69 1.27
CA GLU A 155 -13.14 18.03 1.82
C GLU A 155 -13.34 16.52 1.98
N SER A 156 -14.53 16.08 2.38
CA SER A 156 -14.87 14.67 2.49
C SER A 156 -14.82 13.97 1.13
N GLU A 157 -15.28 14.62 0.07
CA GLU A 157 -15.18 14.12 -1.31
C GLU A 157 -13.73 14.01 -1.77
N ARG A 158 -12.87 14.96 -1.41
CA ARG A 158 -11.42 14.86 -1.67
C ARG A 158 -10.80 13.65 -0.98
N LEU A 159 -11.19 13.35 0.28
CA LEU A 159 -10.72 12.16 0.98
C LEU A 159 -11.16 10.87 0.28
N LEU A 160 -12.41 10.82 -0.21
CA LEU A 160 -12.89 9.67 -0.98
C LEU A 160 -12.13 9.49 -2.29
N LEU A 161 -11.89 10.58 -3.02
CA LEU A 161 -11.08 10.58 -4.24
C LEU A 161 -9.66 10.11 -3.97
N HIS A 162 -9.02 10.64 -2.92
CA HIS A 162 -7.67 10.25 -2.53
C HIS A 162 -7.57 8.76 -2.16
N ALA A 163 -8.55 8.24 -1.42
CA ALA A 163 -8.60 6.82 -1.08
C ALA A 163 -8.77 5.93 -2.33
N ALA A 164 -9.63 6.32 -3.27
CA ALA A 164 -9.84 5.60 -4.52
C ALA A 164 -8.59 5.62 -5.40
N ASP A 165 -7.97 6.78 -5.61
CA ASP A 165 -6.75 6.96 -6.39
C ASP A 165 -5.56 6.20 -5.78
N SER A 166 -5.47 6.14 -4.45
CA SER A 166 -4.47 5.31 -3.77
C SER A 166 -4.65 3.82 -4.08
N GLN A 167 -5.90 3.32 -4.12
CA GLN A 167 -6.19 1.93 -4.47
C GLN A 167 -5.93 1.64 -5.95
N GLU A 168 -6.22 2.58 -6.84
CA GLU A 168 -5.96 2.46 -8.27
C GLU A 168 -4.45 2.41 -8.55
N ARG A 169 -3.68 3.35 -8.00
CA ARG A 169 -2.20 3.36 -8.13
C ARG A 169 -1.54 2.08 -7.67
N ALA A 170 -2.04 1.52 -6.59
CA ALA A 170 -1.49 0.28 -6.04
C ALA A 170 -1.80 -0.99 -6.86
N ARG A 171 -2.54 -0.87 -7.95
CA ARG A 171 -2.94 -1.95 -8.87
C ARG A 171 -2.64 -1.63 -10.33
N ASN A 172 -2.06 -0.50 -10.62
CA ASN A 172 -1.72 -0.11 -11.98
C ASN A 172 -0.48 -0.87 -12.50
N ALA A 173 -0.18 -0.71 -13.77
CA ALA A 173 0.97 -1.36 -14.41
C ALA A 173 2.31 -1.10 -13.68
N LEU A 174 2.47 0.09 -13.06
CA LEU A 174 3.70 0.41 -12.33
C LEU A 174 3.86 -0.45 -11.07
N ALA A 175 2.76 -0.84 -10.40
CA ALA A 175 2.84 -1.74 -9.26
C ALA A 175 3.38 -3.12 -9.68
N HIS A 176 2.89 -3.66 -10.80
CA HIS A 176 3.36 -4.93 -11.35
C HIS A 176 4.83 -4.85 -11.82
N ILE A 177 5.17 -3.81 -12.58
CA ILE A 177 6.56 -3.59 -13.02
C ILE A 177 7.49 -3.42 -11.82
N GLY A 178 7.07 -2.65 -10.81
CA GLY A 178 7.82 -2.46 -9.58
C GLY A 178 8.05 -3.76 -8.82
N ASN A 179 7.01 -4.61 -8.70
CA ASN A 179 7.13 -5.93 -8.10
C ASN A 179 8.19 -6.78 -8.82
N VAL A 180 8.09 -6.90 -10.14
CA VAL A 180 9.06 -7.68 -10.93
C VAL A 180 10.47 -7.09 -10.80
N ALA A 181 10.63 -5.78 -10.95
CA ALA A 181 11.93 -5.12 -10.89
C ALA A 181 12.64 -5.30 -9.54
N VAL A 182 11.91 -5.15 -8.43
CA VAL A 182 12.46 -5.35 -7.09
C VAL A 182 12.89 -6.81 -6.89
N ASN A 183 12.04 -7.77 -7.24
CA ASN A 183 12.38 -9.19 -7.05
C ASN A 183 13.51 -9.65 -7.95
N VAL A 184 13.57 -9.18 -9.20
CA VAL A 184 14.72 -9.43 -10.09
C VAL A 184 15.99 -8.79 -9.52
N GLY A 185 15.93 -7.55 -9.03
CA GLY A 185 17.07 -6.88 -8.40
C GLY A 185 17.60 -7.65 -7.18
N LEU A 186 16.72 -8.11 -6.30
CA LEU A 186 17.08 -8.96 -5.16
C LEU A 186 17.67 -10.29 -5.61
N GLY A 187 17.12 -10.91 -6.67
CA GLY A 187 17.65 -12.11 -7.27
C GLY A 187 19.06 -11.93 -7.83
N LEU A 188 19.33 -10.79 -8.48
CA LEU A 188 20.69 -10.47 -8.99
C LEU A 188 21.70 -10.33 -7.83
N VAL A 189 21.30 -9.68 -6.73
CA VAL A 189 22.15 -9.60 -5.52
C VAL A 189 22.43 -10.97 -4.95
N LEU A 190 21.43 -11.84 -4.84
CA LEU A 190 21.61 -13.19 -4.31
C LEU A 190 22.43 -14.07 -5.28
N GLY A 191 22.15 -13.98 -6.58
CA GLY A 191 22.80 -14.81 -7.60
C GLY A 191 24.26 -14.47 -7.84
N TYR A 192 24.54 -13.18 -8.08
CA TYR A 192 25.89 -12.71 -8.43
C TYR A 192 26.66 -12.19 -7.22
N GLY A 193 25.97 -11.51 -6.28
CA GLY A 193 26.62 -10.94 -5.10
C GLY A 193 26.96 -11.98 -4.06
N LEU A 194 26.14 -13.00 -3.90
CA LEU A 194 26.32 -14.07 -2.90
C LEU A 194 26.64 -15.44 -3.52
N ASP A 195 26.85 -15.51 -4.83
CA ASP A 195 27.18 -16.74 -5.58
C ASP A 195 26.16 -17.88 -5.36
N ARG A 196 24.84 -17.53 -5.40
CA ARG A 196 23.74 -18.48 -5.18
C ARG A 196 22.70 -18.45 -6.32
N PRO A 197 23.07 -18.83 -7.57
CA PRO A 197 22.19 -18.68 -8.73
C PRO A 197 20.88 -19.48 -8.65
N GLN A 198 20.92 -20.70 -8.07
CA GLN A 198 19.71 -21.51 -7.88
C GLN A 198 18.76 -20.88 -6.84
N GLY A 199 19.29 -20.46 -5.69
CA GLY A 199 18.54 -19.76 -4.67
C GLY A 199 17.95 -18.45 -5.22
N ALA A 200 18.71 -17.72 -6.02
CA ALA A 200 18.26 -16.51 -6.69
C ALA A 200 17.06 -16.76 -7.60
N ALA A 201 17.10 -17.79 -8.45
CA ALA A 201 16.00 -18.12 -9.35
C ALA A 201 14.72 -18.48 -8.58
N VAL A 202 14.82 -19.32 -7.55
CA VAL A 202 13.69 -19.73 -6.72
C VAL A 202 13.11 -18.52 -5.97
N ASN A 203 13.95 -17.74 -5.30
CA ASN A 203 13.49 -16.58 -4.51
C ASN A 203 12.86 -15.50 -5.38
N THR A 204 13.44 -15.19 -6.54
CA THR A 204 12.87 -14.25 -7.50
C THR A 204 11.48 -14.70 -7.95
N SER A 205 11.34 -15.99 -8.32
CA SER A 205 10.06 -16.53 -8.78
C SER A 205 8.99 -16.47 -7.67
N ILE A 206 9.33 -16.91 -6.46
CA ILE A 206 8.42 -16.86 -5.31
C ILE A 206 8.06 -15.40 -4.98
N GLY A 207 9.04 -14.51 -4.95
CA GLY A 207 8.83 -13.09 -4.66
C GLY A 207 7.91 -12.41 -5.67
N ILE A 208 8.08 -12.68 -6.98
CA ILE A 208 7.19 -12.18 -8.02
C ILE A 208 5.77 -12.71 -7.81
N VAL A 209 5.60 -14.03 -7.62
CA VAL A 209 4.28 -14.64 -7.43
C VAL A 209 3.57 -14.07 -6.19
N LEU A 210 4.27 -13.97 -5.07
CA LEU A 210 3.69 -13.40 -3.84
C LEU A 210 3.33 -11.93 -4.01
N GLY A 211 4.18 -11.15 -4.67
CA GLY A 211 3.89 -9.75 -4.96
C GLY A 211 2.68 -9.58 -5.89
N GLU A 212 2.54 -10.42 -6.92
CA GLU A 212 1.36 -10.42 -7.80
C GLU A 212 0.09 -10.82 -7.04
N LEU A 213 0.15 -11.83 -6.17
CA LEU A 213 -0.97 -12.20 -5.29
C LEU A 213 -1.34 -11.05 -4.35
N MET A 214 -0.35 -10.36 -3.80
CA MET A 214 -0.55 -9.20 -2.96
C MET A 214 -1.26 -8.07 -3.73
N ILE A 215 -0.83 -7.74 -4.94
CA ILE A 215 -1.48 -6.74 -5.80
C ILE A 215 -2.91 -7.19 -6.18
N ALA A 216 -3.10 -8.45 -6.55
CA ALA A 216 -4.39 -9.01 -6.97
C ALA A 216 -5.43 -9.01 -5.84
N THR A 217 -5.00 -9.33 -4.61
CA THR A 217 -5.88 -9.43 -3.43
C THR A 217 -6.14 -8.10 -2.74
N ARG A 218 -5.54 -7.00 -3.21
CA ARG A 218 -5.73 -5.68 -2.60
C ARG A 218 -7.19 -5.22 -2.66
N PRO A 219 -7.73 -4.63 -1.59
CA PRO A 219 -9.11 -4.12 -1.56
C PRO A 219 -9.39 -3.13 -2.68
N ARG A 220 -10.64 -3.15 -3.22
CA ARG A 220 -11.13 -2.24 -4.28
C ARG A 220 -12.32 -1.40 -3.80
N GLN A 221 -12.55 -1.37 -2.50
CA GLN A 221 -13.78 -0.83 -1.95
C GLN A 221 -13.94 0.66 -2.23
N ALA A 222 -12.89 1.47 -2.06
CA ALA A 222 -12.95 2.90 -2.34
C ALA A 222 -13.23 3.19 -3.81
N LEU A 223 -12.62 2.43 -4.75
CA LEU A 223 -12.86 2.56 -6.19
C LEU A 223 -14.33 2.28 -6.53
N ARG A 224 -14.88 1.15 -6.08
CA ARG A 224 -16.29 0.79 -6.33
C ARG A 224 -17.24 1.79 -5.67
N SER A 225 -16.94 2.26 -4.50
CA SER A 225 -17.76 3.25 -3.81
C SER A 225 -17.70 4.62 -4.48
N LEU A 226 -16.55 5.03 -5.01
CA LEU A 226 -16.44 6.27 -5.78
C LEU A 226 -17.28 6.21 -7.06
N GLU A 227 -17.29 5.09 -7.77
CA GLU A 227 -18.12 4.88 -8.95
C GLU A 227 -19.62 4.99 -8.60
N ARG A 228 -20.05 4.30 -7.53
CA ARG A 228 -21.42 4.39 -7.00
C ARG A 228 -21.78 5.80 -6.57
N TYR A 229 -20.86 6.50 -5.92
CA TYR A 229 -21.05 7.88 -5.53
C TYR A 229 -21.31 8.79 -6.73
N ARG A 230 -20.48 8.68 -7.78
CA ARG A 230 -20.60 9.48 -9.01
C ARG A 230 -21.94 9.32 -9.71
N ILE A 231 -22.54 8.12 -9.69
CA ILE A 231 -23.86 7.86 -10.26
C ILE A 231 -25.02 8.15 -9.31
N GLY A 232 -24.74 8.64 -8.09
CA GLY A 232 -25.76 8.98 -7.09
C GLY A 232 -26.36 7.78 -6.35
N ASN A 233 -25.79 6.58 -6.46
CA ASN A 233 -26.21 5.39 -5.73
C ASN A 233 -25.54 5.36 -4.34
N LEU A 234 -26.20 5.95 -3.36
CA LEU A 234 -25.70 6.07 -1.98
C LEU A 234 -26.22 4.96 -1.04
N GLN A 235 -26.80 3.89 -1.57
CA GLN A 235 -27.23 2.78 -0.72
C GLN A 235 -25.99 2.07 -0.11
N PRO A 236 -26.03 1.72 1.18
CA PRO A 236 -24.96 0.92 1.76
C PRO A 236 -24.90 -0.42 1.04
N GLU A 237 -23.67 -0.87 0.76
CA GLU A 237 -23.44 -2.21 0.25
C GLU A 237 -23.87 -3.16 1.38
N SER A 238 -25.00 -3.86 1.20
CA SER A 238 -25.36 -4.96 2.11
C SER A 238 -24.17 -5.92 2.08
N GLU A 239 -23.56 -6.17 3.22
CA GLU A 239 -22.52 -7.20 3.39
C GLU A 239 -23.15 -8.53 2.99
N THR A 240 -23.20 -8.82 1.70
CA THR A 240 -23.36 -10.20 1.23
C THR A 240 -22.07 -10.91 1.61
N LEU A 241 -22.14 -11.53 2.78
CA LEU A 241 -21.18 -12.53 3.23
C LEU A 241 -21.16 -13.64 2.17
N THR A 242 -20.15 -13.61 1.30
CA THR A 242 -19.72 -14.73 0.47
C THR A 242 -18.42 -15.28 0.99
#